data_9a74c1d6a9b73b5b7bbe77e78c791c58
#
_entry.id   9a74c1d6a9b73b5b7bbe77e78c791c58
#
_cell.length_a   1.000
_cell.length_b   1.000
_cell.length_c   1.000
_cell.angle_alpha   90.00
_cell.angle_beta   90.00
_cell.angle_gamma   90.00
#
_symmetry.space_group_name_H-M   'P 1'
#
loop_
_entity.id
_entity.type
_entity.pdbx_description
1 polymer ?
#
loop_
_entity_poly.entity_id
_entity_poly.type
_entity_poly.pdbx_seq_one_letter_code
_entity_poly.pdbx_strand_id
1 'polypeptide(L)'
;MSENRLKIGITQGDPNGIGWEVILKTFADPRMTELCTPVIYGSLKAAEFYQKTIADLEPVPFHIASSIHEIRRGKINLILCGDETKIEPGTASPEAGRAAAEALHAAVRDLRDEQLDALVTAPIDKESIQSDDFRYTGHTEFLAAELGGEPLMMMCSDLLRMGLVTIHIPVTEISHDLTRQKIVTRLEQLRSSLKADFGIVEPRIAVLALNPHAGDGGLLGSEEEHIIRPAVNEAYEKGILAFGPVSYTHLTLP
;
A
#
# COMPACT_ATOMS: atom_id res chain seq x y z
N MET A 1 -4.25 14.70 26.19
CA MET A 1 -3.52 14.37 24.94
C MET A 1 -4.49 13.69 24.01
N SER A 2 -4.73 14.42 23.17
CA SER A 2 -5.64 14.81 22.18
C SER A 2 -5.92 13.78 21.09
N GLU A 3 -6.89 13.80 20.79
CA GLU A 3 -8.04 14.25 20.02
C GLU A 3 -7.97 14.03 18.50
N ASN A 4 -6.78 13.79 17.90
CA ASN A 4 -6.72 13.54 16.47
C ASN A 4 -6.07 12.17 16.17
N ARG A 5 -6.76 11.08 16.55
CA ARG A 5 -6.35 9.75 16.10
C ARG A 5 -6.66 9.63 14.63
N LEU A 6 -5.69 9.15 13.87
CA LEU A 6 -5.83 8.90 12.43
C LEU A 6 -7.00 7.93 12.17
N LYS A 7 -7.80 8.26 11.19
CA LYS A 7 -8.87 7.40 10.68
C LYS A 7 -8.28 6.51 9.59
N ILE A 8 -8.16 5.23 9.88
CA ILE A 8 -7.57 4.25 8.97
C ILE A 8 -8.68 3.41 8.36
N GLY A 9 -8.88 3.58 7.05
CA GLY A 9 -9.76 2.72 6.26
C GLY A 9 -9.13 1.34 6.11
N ILE A 10 -9.92 0.28 6.22
CA ILE A 10 -9.46 -1.10 6.08
C ILE A 10 -10.47 -1.85 5.22
N THR A 11 -10.08 -2.33 4.05
CA THR A 11 -10.98 -3.15 3.23
C THR A 11 -10.89 -4.61 3.60
N GLN A 12 -12.01 -5.33 3.56
CA GLN A 12 -12.07 -6.75 3.91
C GLN A 12 -11.26 -7.67 2.98
N GLY A 13 -10.98 -7.21 1.74
CA GLY A 13 -10.42 -8.06 0.69
C GLY A 13 -11.42 -9.12 0.21
N ASP A 14 -10.91 -10.24 -0.28
CA ASP A 14 -11.75 -11.39 -0.61
C ASP A 14 -12.34 -11.99 0.68
N PRO A 15 -13.70 -11.98 0.85
CA PRO A 15 -14.33 -12.53 2.05
C PRO A 15 -14.14 -14.04 2.21
N ASN A 16 -13.73 -14.77 1.16
CA ASN A 16 -13.37 -16.17 1.23
C ASN A 16 -11.88 -16.43 1.49
N GLY A 17 -11.08 -15.35 1.54
CA GLY A 17 -9.65 -15.37 1.83
C GLY A 17 -9.32 -15.16 3.31
N ILE A 18 -8.08 -14.76 3.57
CA ILE A 18 -7.54 -14.58 4.93
C ILE A 18 -7.80 -13.19 5.53
N GLY A 19 -8.40 -12.26 4.76
CA GLY A 19 -8.54 -10.85 5.15
C GLY A 19 -9.23 -10.68 6.51
N TRP A 20 -10.38 -11.29 6.69
CA TRP A 20 -11.12 -11.22 7.95
C TRP A 20 -10.37 -11.84 9.13
N GLU A 21 -9.64 -12.93 8.93
CA GLU A 21 -8.83 -13.53 9.98
C GLU A 21 -7.75 -12.55 10.47
N VAL A 22 -7.05 -11.89 9.55
CA VAL A 22 -6.03 -10.89 9.87
C VAL A 22 -6.65 -9.69 10.58
N ILE A 23 -7.76 -9.16 10.07
CA ILE A 23 -8.47 -8.03 10.68
C ILE A 23 -8.89 -8.36 12.12
N LEU A 24 -9.57 -9.49 12.32
CA LEU A 24 -10.07 -9.88 13.63
C LEU A 24 -8.93 -10.11 14.63
N LYS A 25 -7.87 -10.82 14.26
CA LYS A 25 -6.70 -11.04 15.12
C LYS A 25 -5.98 -9.74 15.47
N THR A 26 -5.92 -8.78 14.53
CA THR A 26 -5.33 -7.46 14.79
C THR A 26 -6.13 -6.67 15.82
N PHE A 27 -7.44 -6.65 15.69
CA PHE A 27 -8.31 -5.85 16.55
C PHE A 27 -8.83 -6.59 17.79
N ALA A 28 -8.47 -7.86 17.99
CA ALA A 28 -8.59 -8.54 19.28
C ALA A 28 -7.70 -7.88 20.35
N ASP A 29 -6.61 -7.21 19.95
CA ASP A 29 -5.82 -6.39 20.87
C ASP A 29 -6.47 -5.00 21.04
N PRO A 30 -7.00 -4.66 22.23
CA PRO A 30 -7.69 -3.39 22.46
C PRO A 30 -6.78 -2.15 22.29
N ARG A 31 -5.45 -2.31 22.38
CA ARG A 31 -4.48 -1.24 22.19
C ARG A 31 -4.52 -0.66 20.78
N MET A 32 -4.97 -1.44 19.80
CA MET A 32 -5.09 -0.97 18.42
C MET A 32 -6.02 0.24 18.27
N THR A 33 -7.11 0.30 19.06
CA THR A 33 -8.01 1.47 19.08
C THR A 33 -7.44 2.69 19.80
N GLU A 34 -6.31 2.53 20.52
CA GLU A 34 -5.57 3.65 21.10
C GLU A 34 -4.66 4.32 20.06
N LEU A 35 -4.18 3.56 19.07
CA LEU A 35 -3.29 4.02 18.02
C LEU A 35 -4.06 4.76 16.91
N CYS A 36 -5.22 4.25 16.50
CA CYS A 36 -6.02 4.82 15.42
C CYS A 36 -7.52 4.66 15.65
N THR A 37 -8.32 5.24 14.77
CA THR A 37 -9.74 4.97 14.62
C THR A 37 -9.92 4.07 13.39
N PRO A 38 -10.05 2.74 13.55
CA PRO A 38 -10.23 1.83 12.43
C PRO A 38 -11.64 1.96 11.85
N VAL A 39 -11.71 1.98 10.52
CA VAL A 39 -12.95 2.00 9.74
C VAL A 39 -12.88 0.85 8.73
N ILE A 40 -13.53 -0.25 9.05
CA ILE A 40 -13.53 -1.44 8.22
C ILE A 40 -14.66 -1.34 7.21
N TYR A 41 -14.37 -1.62 5.95
CA TYR A 41 -15.33 -1.72 4.85
C TYR A 41 -15.50 -3.20 4.51
N GLY A 42 -16.68 -3.75 4.79
CA GLY A 42 -16.90 -5.17 4.57
C GLY A 42 -18.23 -5.70 5.06
N SER A 43 -18.38 -7.02 5.00
CA SER A 43 -19.60 -7.74 5.34
C SER A 43 -19.64 -8.10 6.83
N LEU A 44 -20.73 -7.72 7.51
CA LEU A 44 -20.99 -8.16 8.88
C LEU A 44 -21.12 -9.69 8.96
N LYS A 45 -21.78 -10.29 7.96
CA LYS A 45 -21.96 -11.74 7.87
C LYS A 45 -20.62 -12.47 7.80
N ALA A 46 -19.66 -11.93 7.04
CA ALA A 46 -18.30 -12.48 6.98
C ALA A 46 -17.58 -12.30 8.33
N ALA A 47 -17.64 -11.12 8.92
CA ALA A 47 -17.05 -10.87 10.24
C ALA A 47 -17.57 -11.84 11.30
N GLU A 48 -18.89 -12.03 11.38
CA GLU A 48 -19.51 -12.97 12.32
C GLU A 48 -19.15 -14.43 12.05
N PHE A 49 -19.06 -14.82 10.78
CA PHE A 49 -18.63 -16.16 10.40
C PHE A 49 -17.22 -16.46 10.91
N TYR A 50 -16.27 -15.57 10.62
CA TYR A 50 -14.87 -15.76 11.02
C TYR A 50 -14.68 -15.62 12.54
N GLN A 51 -15.42 -14.76 13.24
CA GLN A 51 -15.39 -14.71 14.71
C GLN A 51 -15.81 -16.03 15.37
N LYS A 52 -16.72 -16.78 14.74
CA LYS A 52 -17.19 -18.07 15.25
C LYS A 52 -16.27 -19.24 14.89
N THR A 53 -15.51 -19.12 13.80
CA THR A 53 -14.70 -20.22 13.26
C THR A 53 -13.24 -20.19 13.68
N ILE A 54 -12.71 -19.01 14.03
CA ILE A 54 -11.32 -18.88 14.48
C ILE A 54 -11.23 -19.32 15.97
N ALA A 55 -10.42 -20.33 16.22
CA ALA A 55 -10.20 -20.83 17.57
C ALA A 55 -9.51 -19.78 18.45
N ASP A 56 -9.87 -19.73 19.72
CA ASP A 56 -9.26 -18.88 20.76
C ASP A 56 -9.23 -17.37 20.44
N LEU A 57 -10.14 -16.91 19.55
CA LEU A 57 -10.27 -15.50 19.22
C LEU A 57 -11.17 -14.79 20.23
N GLU A 58 -10.63 -13.78 20.89
CA GLU A 58 -11.46 -12.86 21.70
C GLU A 58 -12.46 -12.10 20.82
N PRO A 59 -13.73 -11.94 21.26
CA PRO A 59 -14.74 -11.25 20.48
C PRO A 59 -14.34 -9.81 20.16
N VAL A 60 -14.38 -9.44 18.88
CA VAL A 60 -14.13 -8.08 18.40
C VAL A 60 -15.47 -7.33 18.28
N PRO A 61 -15.75 -6.36 19.14
CA PRO A 61 -17.02 -5.62 19.10
C PRO A 61 -16.98 -4.54 18.02
N PHE A 62 -17.82 -4.67 16.99
CA PHE A 62 -17.97 -3.65 15.96
C PHE A 62 -19.04 -2.62 16.31
N HIS A 63 -18.73 -1.35 16.02
CA HIS A 63 -19.74 -0.32 15.85
C HIS A 63 -20.15 -0.29 14.38
N ILE A 64 -21.39 -0.71 14.12
CA ILE A 64 -21.96 -0.70 12.75
C ILE A 64 -22.33 0.75 12.40
N ALA A 65 -21.84 1.21 11.25
CA ALA A 65 -22.10 2.55 10.72
C ALA A 65 -22.63 2.43 9.28
N SER A 66 -23.60 3.27 8.93
CA SER A 66 -24.13 3.33 7.56
C SER A 66 -23.24 4.18 6.63
N SER A 67 -22.41 5.03 7.22
CA SER A 67 -21.50 5.92 6.50
C SER A 67 -20.33 6.34 7.36
N ILE A 68 -19.31 6.95 6.72
CA ILE A 68 -18.14 7.51 7.39
C ILE A 68 -18.48 8.60 8.41
N HIS A 69 -19.63 9.26 8.27
CA HIS A 69 -20.07 10.32 9.19
C HIS A 69 -20.63 9.80 10.52
N GLU A 70 -20.95 8.50 10.59
CA GLU A 70 -21.50 7.85 11.78
C GLU A 70 -20.47 7.09 12.61
N ILE A 71 -19.19 7.10 12.19
CA ILE A 71 -18.12 6.40 12.90
C ILE A 71 -17.90 6.98 14.31
N ARG A 72 -17.46 6.14 15.22
CA ARG A 72 -17.13 6.51 16.60
C ARG A 72 -15.66 6.35 16.87
N ARG A 73 -15.03 7.40 17.39
CA ARG A 73 -13.63 7.37 17.83
C ARG A 73 -13.46 6.36 18.97
N GLY A 74 -12.33 5.66 18.97
CA GLY A 74 -12.03 4.62 19.98
C GLY A 74 -12.90 3.36 19.88
N LYS A 75 -13.62 3.20 18.76
CA LYS A 75 -14.36 1.99 18.40
C LYS A 75 -13.84 1.43 17.10
N ILE A 76 -14.00 0.13 16.93
CA ILE A 76 -13.78 -0.54 15.66
C ILE A 76 -15.05 -0.36 14.85
N ASN A 77 -15.01 0.49 13.83
CA ASN A 77 -16.17 0.81 13.01
C ASN A 77 -16.25 -0.15 11.82
N LEU A 78 -17.45 -0.58 11.47
CA LEU A 78 -17.74 -1.40 10.30
C LEU A 78 -18.78 -0.70 9.43
N ILE A 79 -18.38 -0.30 8.23
CA ILE A 79 -19.27 0.19 7.18
C ILE A 79 -19.62 -1.01 6.29
N LEU A 80 -20.91 -1.26 6.13
CA LEU A 80 -21.41 -2.47 5.47
C LEU A 80 -21.21 -2.42 3.95
N CYS A 81 -20.51 -3.42 3.41
CA CYS A 81 -20.28 -3.63 1.99
C CYS A 81 -20.31 -5.13 1.68
N GLY A 82 -20.99 -5.55 0.60
CA GLY A 82 -20.95 -6.93 0.13
C GLY A 82 -21.61 -7.97 1.05
N ASP A 83 -22.67 -7.60 1.73
CA ASP A 83 -23.33 -8.45 2.75
C ASP A 83 -24.06 -9.70 2.18
N GLU A 84 -24.35 -9.72 0.90
CA GLU A 84 -25.11 -10.82 0.27
C GLU A 84 -24.23 -12.03 -0.09
N THR A 85 -22.92 -11.91 0.08
CA THR A 85 -21.96 -12.95 -0.33
C THR A 85 -22.07 -14.19 0.56
N LYS A 86 -22.13 -15.37 -0.05
CA LYS A 86 -21.95 -16.66 0.63
C LYS A 86 -20.49 -16.82 1.01
N ILE A 87 -20.21 -17.14 2.27
CA ILE A 87 -18.84 -17.33 2.76
C ILE A 87 -18.44 -18.79 2.61
N GLU A 88 -17.46 -19.04 1.74
CA GLU A 88 -16.90 -20.36 1.45
C GLU A 88 -15.36 -20.26 1.47
N PRO A 89 -14.71 -20.35 2.66
CA PRO A 89 -13.28 -20.14 2.80
C PRO A 89 -12.44 -20.99 1.84
N GLY A 90 -11.46 -20.35 1.19
CA GLY A 90 -10.56 -21.00 0.22
C GLY A 90 -11.15 -21.20 -1.17
N THR A 91 -12.37 -20.69 -1.43
CA THR A 91 -13.04 -20.83 -2.73
C THR A 91 -13.13 -19.46 -3.42
N ALA A 92 -12.46 -19.31 -4.55
CA ALA A 92 -12.63 -18.12 -5.39
C ALA A 92 -14.04 -18.12 -6.01
N SER A 93 -14.74 -16.98 -5.94
CA SER A 93 -16.06 -16.83 -6.56
C SER A 93 -16.28 -15.40 -7.05
N PRO A 94 -17.07 -15.22 -8.13
CA PRO A 94 -17.42 -13.88 -8.62
C PRO A 94 -18.15 -13.02 -7.58
N GLU A 95 -18.93 -13.64 -6.70
CA GLU A 95 -19.64 -12.96 -5.61
C GLU A 95 -18.64 -12.39 -4.59
N ALA A 96 -17.64 -13.19 -4.19
CA ALA A 96 -16.57 -12.75 -3.29
C ALA A 96 -15.73 -11.64 -3.93
N GLY A 97 -15.43 -11.76 -5.22
CA GLY A 97 -14.74 -10.72 -5.98
C GLY A 97 -15.52 -9.40 -6.02
N ARG A 98 -16.83 -9.44 -6.27
CA ARG A 98 -17.68 -8.23 -6.21
C ARG A 98 -17.69 -7.60 -4.83
N ALA A 99 -17.84 -8.38 -3.77
CA ALA A 99 -17.81 -7.88 -2.40
C ALA A 99 -16.47 -7.21 -2.05
N ALA A 100 -15.36 -7.75 -2.54
CA ALA A 100 -14.04 -7.12 -2.40
C ALA A 100 -13.96 -5.79 -3.16
N ALA A 101 -14.46 -5.73 -4.40
CA ALA A 101 -14.50 -4.51 -5.21
C ALA A 101 -15.38 -3.42 -4.57
N GLU A 102 -16.58 -3.77 -4.09
CA GLU A 102 -17.48 -2.85 -3.39
C GLU A 102 -16.80 -2.22 -2.17
N ALA A 103 -16.12 -3.01 -1.35
CA ALA A 103 -15.39 -2.51 -0.18
C ALA A 103 -14.25 -1.56 -0.58
N LEU A 104 -13.50 -1.89 -1.66
CA LEU A 104 -12.45 -1.02 -2.19
C LEU A 104 -13.00 0.30 -2.71
N HIS A 105 -14.05 0.29 -3.53
CA HIS A 105 -14.68 1.50 -4.06
C HIS A 105 -15.24 2.40 -2.95
N ALA A 106 -15.88 1.80 -1.93
CA ALA A 106 -16.40 2.57 -0.80
C ALA A 106 -15.27 3.25 0.00
N ALA A 107 -14.22 2.51 0.33
CA ALA A 107 -13.08 3.03 1.09
C ALA A 107 -12.30 4.11 0.31
N VAL A 108 -12.10 3.91 -0.99
CA VAL A 108 -11.38 4.88 -1.84
C VAL A 108 -12.19 6.16 -2.04
N ARG A 109 -13.51 6.08 -2.14
CA ARG A 109 -14.36 7.27 -2.18
C ARG A 109 -14.19 8.11 -0.91
N ASP A 110 -14.26 7.48 0.28
CA ASP A 110 -14.10 8.18 1.54
C ASP A 110 -12.67 8.70 1.74
N LEU A 111 -11.64 8.01 1.19
CA LEU A 111 -10.26 8.49 1.19
C LEU A 111 -10.09 9.72 0.28
N ARG A 112 -10.66 9.68 -0.94
CA ARG A 112 -10.64 10.80 -1.90
C ARG A 112 -11.34 12.03 -1.35
N ASP A 113 -12.43 11.82 -0.60
CA ASP A 113 -13.20 12.88 0.05
C ASP A 113 -12.55 13.34 1.39
N GLU A 114 -11.29 12.97 1.64
CA GLU A 114 -10.49 13.34 2.81
C GLU A 114 -11.13 12.95 4.17
N GLN A 115 -12.02 11.96 4.14
CA GLN A 115 -12.65 11.44 5.35
C GLN A 115 -11.81 10.38 6.06
N LEU A 116 -10.81 9.82 5.38
CA LEU A 116 -9.81 8.90 5.90
C LEU A 116 -8.42 9.51 5.76
N ASP A 117 -7.52 9.19 6.69
CA ASP A 117 -6.13 9.63 6.66
C ASP A 117 -5.22 8.64 5.90
N ALA A 118 -5.59 7.35 5.90
CA ALA A 118 -4.88 6.30 5.17
C ALA A 118 -5.80 5.10 4.90
N LEU A 119 -5.37 4.23 3.98
CA LEU A 119 -6.06 3.01 3.61
C LEU A 119 -5.13 1.79 3.73
N VAL A 120 -5.61 0.75 4.39
CA VAL A 120 -5.02 -0.58 4.44
C VAL A 120 -5.91 -1.54 3.66
N THR A 121 -5.35 -2.30 2.74
CA THR A 121 -6.11 -3.24 1.92
C THR A 121 -5.79 -4.67 2.30
N ALA A 122 -6.82 -5.48 2.61
CA ALA A 122 -6.66 -6.91 2.75
C ALA A 122 -6.50 -7.59 1.38
N PRO A 123 -5.93 -8.80 1.31
CA PRO A 123 -5.69 -9.49 0.06
C PRO A 123 -6.97 -9.74 -0.76
N ILE A 124 -6.86 -9.59 -2.08
CA ILE A 124 -7.91 -9.90 -3.04
C ILE A 124 -7.48 -11.10 -3.89
N ASP A 125 -8.44 -11.86 -4.40
CA ASP A 125 -8.21 -12.78 -5.50
C ASP A 125 -8.27 -12.01 -6.81
N LYS A 126 -7.16 -12.04 -7.57
CA LYS A 126 -6.99 -11.20 -8.78
C LYS A 126 -7.82 -11.64 -9.96
N GLU A 127 -8.30 -12.88 -9.98
CA GLU A 127 -9.14 -13.42 -11.04
C GLU A 127 -10.61 -13.15 -10.73
N SER A 128 -11.07 -13.48 -9.54
CA SER A 128 -12.49 -13.35 -9.16
C SER A 128 -12.96 -11.91 -9.02
N ILE A 129 -12.06 -10.96 -8.73
CA ILE A 129 -12.41 -9.53 -8.60
C ILE A 129 -12.66 -8.87 -9.96
N GLN A 130 -12.17 -9.47 -11.08
CA GLN A 130 -12.37 -8.89 -12.41
C GLN A 130 -13.86 -8.81 -12.75
N SER A 131 -14.28 -7.61 -13.14
CA SER A 131 -15.68 -7.32 -13.50
C SER A 131 -15.71 -6.11 -14.43
N ASP A 132 -16.89 -5.70 -14.86
CA ASP A 132 -17.05 -4.47 -15.63
C ASP A 132 -16.63 -3.23 -14.84
N ASP A 133 -16.78 -3.25 -13.52
CA ASP A 133 -16.46 -2.15 -12.62
C ASP A 133 -15.03 -2.24 -12.04
N PHE A 134 -14.32 -3.36 -12.23
CA PHE A 134 -12.96 -3.54 -11.74
C PHE A 134 -12.09 -4.24 -12.80
N ARG A 135 -11.40 -3.45 -13.62
CA ARG A 135 -10.51 -3.92 -14.71
C ARG A 135 -9.05 -3.54 -14.47
N TYR A 136 -8.57 -3.79 -13.25
CA TYR A 136 -7.21 -3.45 -12.82
C TYR A 136 -6.43 -4.73 -12.49
N THR A 137 -5.11 -4.68 -12.67
CA THR A 137 -4.22 -5.81 -12.36
C THR A 137 -4.02 -6.03 -10.86
N GLY A 138 -4.39 -5.03 -10.06
CA GLY A 138 -4.33 -5.08 -8.59
C GLY A 138 -4.64 -3.75 -7.92
N HIS A 139 -4.37 -3.67 -6.61
CA HIS A 139 -4.65 -2.48 -5.81
C HIS A 139 -3.91 -1.23 -6.30
N THR A 140 -2.63 -1.38 -6.70
CA THR A 140 -1.78 -0.24 -7.09
C THR A 140 -2.36 0.52 -8.27
N GLU A 141 -2.74 -0.20 -9.32
CA GLU A 141 -3.30 0.36 -10.56
C GLU A 141 -4.70 0.93 -10.30
N PHE A 142 -5.50 0.25 -9.50
CA PHE A 142 -6.81 0.74 -9.07
C PHE A 142 -6.70 2.06 -8.28
N LEU A 143 -5.85 2.09 -7.26
CA LEU A 143 -5.65 3.29 -6.42
C LEU A 143 -5.08 4.46 -7.24
N ALA A 144 -4.15 4.20 -8.16
CA ALA A 144 -3.60 5.22 -9.04
C ALA A 144 -4.68 5.84 -9.95
N ALA A 145 -5.57 5.02 -10.49
CA ALA A 145 -6.66 5.48 -11.34
C ALA A 145 -7.70 6.30 -10.56
N GLU A 146 -8.10 5.83 -9.38
CA GLU A 146 -9.17 6.43 -8.59
C GLU A 146 -8.73 7.71 -7.84
N LEU A 147 -7.48 7.75 -7.35
CA LEU A 147 -6.96 8.88 -6.59
C LEU A 147 -6.16 9.87 -7.44
N GLY A 148 -5.80 9.46 -8.64
CA GLY A 148 -4.94 10.23 -9.55
C GLY A 148 -3.45 10.21 -9.13
N GLY A 149 -2.58 10.53 -10.08
CA GLY A 149 -1.14 10.59 -9.87
C GLY A 149 -0.38 9.31 -10.19
N GLU A 150 0.93 9.36 -10.00
CA GLU A 150 1.82 8.22 -10.19
C GLU A 150 2.16 7.55 -8.86
N PRO A 151 1.88 6.27 -8.67
CA PRO A 151 2.16 5.57 -7.42
C PRO A 151 3.66 5.39 -7.22
N LEU A 152 4.16 5.61 -6.01
CA LEU A 152 5.48 5.22 -5.58
C LEU A 152 5.38 3.96 -4.71
N MET A 153 5.90 2.84 -5.21
CA MET A 153 6.00 1.64 -4.39
C MET A 153 7.17 1.76 -3.43
N MET A 154 6.89 1.62 -2.15
CA MET A 154 7.91 1.65 -1.09
C MET A 154 7.87 0.36 -0.28
N MET A 155 9.06 -0.17 0.01
CA MET A 155 9.27 -1.24 0.98
C MET A 155 9.84 -0.63 2.26
N CYS A 156 9.16 -0.83 3.37
CA CYS A 156 9.50 -0.16 4.63
C CYS A 156 9.74 -1.17 5.76
N SER A 157 10.78 -0.92 6.53
CA SER A 157 11.01 -1.54 7.83
C SER A 157 11.46 -0.45 8.81
N ASP A 158 11.66 -0.81 10.07
CA ASP A 158 12.17 0.15 11.08
C ASP A 158 13.53 0.73 10.69
N LEU A 159 14.37 -0.05 10.00
CA LEU A 159 15.74 0.30 9.65
C LEU A 159 15.89 0.87 8.24
N LEU A 160 15.01 0.49 7.30
CA LEU A 160 15.20 0.79 5.88
C LEU A 160 13.88 1.18 5.24
N ARG A 161 13.93 2.21 4.37
CA ARG A 161 12.87 2.60 3.45
C ARG A 161 13.43 2.60 2.04
N MET A 162 12.83 1.82 1.15
CA MET A 162 13.29 1.63 -0.21
C MET A 162 12.18 1.99 -1.19
N GLY A 163 12.40 2.96 -2.06
CA GLY A 163 11.52 3.29 -3.17
C GLY A 163 11.97 2.57 -4.44
N LEU A 164 11.02 2.06 -5.20
CA LEU A 164 11.27 1.34 -6.44
C LEU A 164 11.10 2.25 -7.66
N VAL A 165 12.07 2.20 -8.59
CA VAL A 165 11.99 2.95 -9.86
C VAL A 165 11.10 2.21 -10.87
N THR A 166 11.26 0.90 -10.96
CA THR A 166 10.49 0.02 -11.85
C THR A 166 9.71 -1.01 -11.04
N ILE A 167 8.48 -1.30 -11.44
CA ILE A 167 7.58 -2.27 -10.78
C ILE A 167 6.82 -3.05 -11.85
N HIS A 168 6.58 -4.35 -11.60
CA HIS A 168 5.72 -5.22 -12.41
C HIS A 168 6.07 -5.29 -13.91
N ILE A 169 7.35 -5.18 -14.25
CA ILE A 169 7.83 -5.34 -15.63
C ILE A 169 8.77 -6.55 -15.75
N PRO A 170 8.88 -7.18 -16.92
CA PRO A 170 9.87 -8.22 -17.17
C PRO A 170 11.30 -7.72 -16.92
N VAL A 171 12.19 -8.60 -16.41
CA VAL A 171 13.58 -8.22 -16.15
C VAL A 171 14.30 -7.72 -17.42
N THR A 172 13.95 -8.28 -18.57
CA THR A 172 14.49 -7.87 -19.89
C THR A 172 14.10 -6.43 -20.28
N GLU A 173 13.04 -5.89 -19.72
CA GLU A 173 12.55 -4.56 -20.03
C GLU A 173 13.11 -3.46 -19.11
N ILE A 174 13.82 -3.84 -18.03
CA ILE A 174 14.27 -2.87 -17.02
C ILE A 174 15.16 -1.79 -17.62
N SER A 175 16.16 -2.17 -18.43
CA SER A 175 17.09 -1.20 -19.05
C SER A 175 16.40 -0.29 -20.05
N HIS A 176 15.36 -0.75 -20.74
CA HIS A 176 14.55 0.05 -21.67
C HIS A 176 13.58 0.99 -20.96
N ASP A 177 12.99 0.55 -19.84
CA ASP A 177 12.06 1.34 -19.03
C ASP A 177 12.76 2.38 -18.16
N LEU A 178 14.06 2.16 -17.86
CA LEU A 178 14.85 3.04 -17.02
C LEU A 178 15.25 4.30 -17.77
N THR A 179 14.69 5.45 -17.37
CA THR A 179 15.02 6.74 -17.94
C THR A 179 15.48 7.72 -16.85
N ARG A 180 16.29 8.71 -17.24
CA ARG A 180 16.71 9.80 -16.37
C ARG A 180 15.51 10.49 -15.69
N GLN A 181 14.50 10.84 -16.49
CA GLN A 181 13.31 11.52 -15.99
C GLN A 181 12.56 10.68 -14.95
N LYS A 182 12.42 9.39 -15.20
CA LYS A 182 11.73 8.47 -14.28
C LYS A 182 12.45 8.42 -12.93
N ILE A 183 13.78 8.31 -12.93
CA ILE A 183 14.58 8.30 -11.69
C ILE A 183 14.38 9.63 -10.93
N VAL A 184 14.49 10.77 -11.60
CA VAL A 184 14.31 12.08 -10.98
C VAL A 184 12.91 12.21 -10.36
N THR A 185 11.87 11.84 -11.10
CA THR A 185 10.48 11.85 -10.60
C THR A 185 10.34 10.96 -9.35
N ARG A 186 10.91 9.75 -9.35
CA ARG A 186 10.89 8.85 -8.18
C ARG A 186 11.64 9.43 -6.98
N LEU A 187 12.75 10.12 -7.20
CA LEU A 187 13.49 10.80 -6.13
C LEU A 187 12.71 11.98 -5.54
N GLU A 188 12.01 12.75 -6.37
CA GLU A 188 11.14 13.83 -5.92
C GLU A 188 9.97 13.29 -5.08
N GLN A 189 9.30 12.23 -5.54
CA GLN A 189 8.22 11.57 -4.81
C GLN A 189 8.71 10.97 -3.48
N LEU A 190 9.84 10.24 -3.52
CA LEU A 190 10.42 9.62 -2.31
C LEU A 190 10.81 10.69 -1.28
N ARG A 191 11.47 11.79 -1.71
CA ARG A 191 11.79 12.91 -0.83
C ARG A 191 10.55 13.51 -0.19
N SER A 192 9.48 13.71 -0.99
CA SER A 192 8.22 14.27 -0.50
C SER A 192 7.60 13.36 0.56
N SER A 193 7.48 12.07 0.28
CA SER A 193 6.93 11.10 1.23
C SER A 193 7.78 10.97 2.50
N LEU A 194 9.12 10.91 2.37
CA LEU A 194 10.01 10.86 3.53
C LEU A 194 9.84 12.08 4.46
N LYS A 195 9.52 13.25 3.91
CA LYS A 195 9.23 14.45 4.71
C LYS A 195 7.83 14.44 5.30
N ALA A 196 6.83 14.20 4.48
CA ALA A 196 5.42 14.33 4.87
C ALA A 196 4.96 13.15 5.76
N ASP A 197 5.28 11.91 5.35
CA ASP A 197 4.74 10.72 5.97
C ASP A 197 5.65 10.16 7.08
N PHE A 198 6.97 10.39 6.96
CA PHE A 198 7.96 9.89 7.93
C PHE A 198 8.60 10.98 8.79
N GLY A 199 8.28 12.27 8.57
CA GLY A 199 8.77 13.38 9.38
C GLY A 199 10.29 13.62 9.26
N ILE A 200 10.96 13.13 8.21
CA ILE A 200 12.40 13.28 8.01
C ILE A 200 12.67 14.64 7.37
N VAL A 201 13.26 15.57 8.13
CA VAL A 201 13.46 16.96 7.69
C VAL A 201 14.37 17.06 6.47
N GLU A 202 15.50 16.36 6.48
CA GLU A 202 16.49 16.32 5.39
C GLU A 202 16.78 14.88 4.95
N PRO A 203 15.90 14.27 4.12
CA PRO A 203 16.11 12.92 3.66
C PRO A 203 17.39 12.79 2.82
N ARG A 204 18.23 11.82 3.16
CA ARG A 204 19.40 11.40 2.39
C ARG A 204 19.06 10.12 1.67
N ILE A 205 19.15 10.12 0.34
CA ILE A 205 18.70 9.03 -0.51
C ILE A 205 19.90 8.42 -1.23
N ALA A 206 20.19 7.15 -0.97
CA ALA A 206 21.16 6.39 -1.76
C ALA A 206 20.44 5.80 -2.98
N VAL A 207 20.95 6.06 -4.17
CA VAL A 207 20.47 5.46 -5.42
C VAL A 207 21.37 4.27 -5.75
N LEU A 208 20.78 3.08 -5.75
CA LEU A 208 21.52 1.85 -6.06
C LEU A 208 21.84 1.78 -7.56
N ALA A 209 22.96 1.16 -7.88
CA ALA A 209 23.29 0.78 -9.24
C ALA A 209 22.31 -0.27 -9.77
N LEU A 210 22.07 -0.27 -11.07
CA LEU A 210 21.30 -1.34 -11.73
C LEU A 210 22.09 -2.64 -11.73
N ASN A 211 23.36 -2.56 -12.10
CA ASN A 211 24.28 -3.69 -12.03
C ASN A 211 24.99 -3.72 -10.67
N PRO A 212 25.13 -4.89 -10.00
CA PRO A 212 25.87 -5.00 -8.74
C PRO A 212 27.29 -4.42 -8.78
N HIS A 213 27.95 -4.46 -9.93
CA HIS A 213 29.28 -3.90 -10.16
C HIS A 213 29.27 -2.46 -10.71
N ALA A 214 28.12 -1.79 -10.69
CA ALA A 214 27.95 -0.41 -11.19
C ALA A 214 28.44 -0.21 -12.63
N GLY A 215 28.21 -1.21 -13.49
CA GLY A 215 28.62 -1.19 -14.91
C GLY A 215 30.10 -1.43 -15.18
N ASP A 216 30.96 -1.51 -14.15
CA ASP A 216 32.41 -1.75 -14.24
C ASP A 216 33.11 -0.95 -15.37
N GLY A 217 32.92 0.37 -15.35
CA GLY A 217 33.48 1.27 -16.36
C GLY A 217 32.89 1.09 -17.77
N GLY A 218 31.70 0.51 -17.88
CA GLY A 218 31.01 0.27 -19.14
C GLY A 218 31.17 -1.16 -19.71
N LEU A 219 31.90 -2.02 -19.04
CA LEU A 219 32.08 -3.44 -19.44
C LEU A 219 30.78 -4.25 -19.24
N LEU A 220 30.00 -3.90 -18.24
CA LEU A 220 28.78 -4.61 -17.83
C LEU A 220 27.51 -3.76 -17.98
N GLY A 221 27.51 -2.86 -18.96
CA GLY A 221 26.40 -1.94 -19.21
C GLY A 221 26.80 -0.48 -18.99
N SER A 222 26.00 0.42 -19.48
CA SER A 222 26.28 1.87 -19.47
C SER A 222 25.20 2.69 -18.77
N GLU A 223 24.19 2.03 -18.20
CA GLU A 223 23.03 2.64 -17.58
C GLU A 223 23.42 3.52 -16.40
N GLU A 224 24.40 3.10 -15.60
CA GLU A 224 24.92 3.87 -14.48
C GLU A 224 25.55 5.18 -14.92
N GLU A 225 26.34 5.15 -15.99
CA GLU A 225 27.05 6.33 -16.48
C GLU A 225 26.13 7.28 -17.26
N HIS A 226 25.27 6.72 -18.12
CA HIS A 226 24.48 7.53 -19.06
C HIS A 226 23.07 7.88 -18.57
N ILE A 227 22.54 7.15 -17.58
CA ILE A 227 21.17 7.35 -17.09
C ILE A 227 21.17 7.67 -15.60
N ILE A 228 21.73 6.80 -14.73
CA ILE A 228 21.56 6.92 -13.29
C ILE A 228 22.38 8.09 -12.72
N ARG A 229 23.67 8.19 -13.06
CA ARG A 229 24.53 9.28 -12.59
C ARG A 229 24.00 10.68 -13.02
N PRO A 230 23.60 10.90 -14.30
CA PRO A 230 22.97 12.15 -14.69
C PRO A 230 21.69 12.47 -13.95
N ALA A 231 20.85 11.44 -13.64
CA ALA A 231 19.62 11.63 -12.86
C ALA A 231 19.93 12.03 -11.40
N VAL A 232 20.91 11.41 -10.78
CA VAL A 232 21.36 11.75 -9.41
C VAL A 232 21.89 13.19 -9.36
N ASN A 233 22.72 13.59 -10.34
CA ASN A 233 23.24 14.95 -10.43
C ASN A 233 22.12 15.98 -10.59
N GLU A 234 21.15 15.72 -11.48
CA GLU A 234 19.99 16.61 -11.66
C GLU A 234 19.15 16.71 -10.36
N ALA A 235 18.91 15.58 -9.68
CA ALA A 235 18.21 15.60 -8.41
C ALA A 235 18.95 16.42 -7.36
N TYR A 236 20.27 16.31 -7.31
CA TYR A 236 21.12 17.10 -6.41
C TYR A 236 21.03 18.61 -6.70
N GLU A 237 21.06 19.01 -7.99
CA GLU A 237 20.87 20.41 -8.42
C GLU A 237 19.49 20.95 -8.02
N LYS A 238 18.46 20.10 -7.97
CA LYS A 238 17.12 20.41 -7.46
C LYS A 238 17.04 20.41 -5.91
N GLY A 239 18.15 20.24 -5.21
CA GLY A 239 18.22 20.27 -3.73
C GLY A 239 17.72 18.96 -3.09
N ILE A 240 17.77 17.84 -3.80
CA ILE A 240 17.51 16.52 -3.26
C ILE A 240 18.86 15.90 -2.88
N LEU A 241 19.06 15.55 -1.63
CA LEU A 241 20.30 14.92 -1.16
C LEU A 241 20.37 13.46 -1.63
N ALA A 242 20.53 13.28 -2.95
CA ALA A 242 20.67 11.99 -3.59
C ALA A 242 22.14 11.68 -3.86
N PHE A 243 22.56 10.45 -3.65
CA PHE A 243 23.93 9.96 -3.79
C PHE A 243 23.94 8.65 -4.57
N GLY A 244 24.86 8.49 -5.49
CA GLY A 244 24.98 7.26 -6.28
C GLY A 244 25.47 7.48 -7.70
N PRO A 245 25.40 6.45 -8.55
CA PRO A 245 24.96 5.10 -8.25
C PRO A 245 25.87 4.39 -7.25
N VAL A 246 25.28 3.72 -6.25
CA VAL A 246 26.02 3.00 -5.21
C VAL A 246 26.14 1.54 -5.61
N SER A 247 27.37 1.04 -5.72
CA SER A 247 27.63 -0.37 -5.94
C SER A 247 27.20 -1.21 -4.73
N TYR A 248 26.68 -2.38 -5.00
CA TYR A 248 26.28 -3.37 -3.98
C TYR A 248 27.43 -3.66 -2.98
N THR A 249 28.70 -3.68 -3.44
CA THR A 249 29.87 -3.92 -2.58
C THR A 249 30.13 -2.81 -1.54
N HIS A 250 29.52 -1.64 -1.70
CA HIS A 250 29.61 -0.53 -0.76
C HIS A 250 28.39 -0.42 0.18
N LEU A 251 27.39 -1.27 0.00
CA LEU A 251 26.31 -1.46 0.95
C LEU A 251 26.80 -2.41 2.06
N THR A 252 27.64 -1.88 2.94
CA THR A 252 27.92 -2.57 4.20
C THR A 252 26.70 -2.41 5.09
N LEU A 253 25.89 -3.47 5.17
CA LEU A 253 24.94 -3.63 6.26
C LEU A 253 25.75 -3.83 7.55
N PRO A 254 25.37 -3.18 8.66
CA PRO A 254 26.02 -3.36 9.94
C PRO A 254 25.90 -4.80 10.45
#